data_aa3888c2f74a7692dfc730e10e8fd3b6
#
_entry.id   aa3888c2f74a7692dfc730e10e8fd3b6
#
_cell.length_a   1.000
_cell.length_b   1.000
_cell.length_c   1.000
_cell.angle_alpha   90.00
_cell.angle_beta   90.00
_cell.angle_gamma   90.00
#
_symmetry.space_group_name_H-M   'P 1'
#
loop_
_entity.id
_entity.type
_entity.pdbx_description
1 polymer ?
#
loop_
_entity_poly.entity_id
_entity_poly.type
_entity_poly.pdbx_seq_one_letter_code
_entity_poly.pdbx_strand_id
1 'polypeptide(L)'
;KKMKKYKDINIDLKNRSYKIIINDNIEDTLLNVVSEIISRPKVFIVTDESVAGFILPSIRKILDDGNIETQVIMVPSGERSKSFNQLENLITELLKLKIERQDTLIALGGGVIGDLVGFAASIIFRGIDFIQIPTTLLSQVDSSVGGKTAINMGEGKNLVGSFYQPKAVLADVSLLSTLPHREVVSGYAEIIKYAIL
;
A
#
# COMPACT_ATOMS: atom_id res chain seq x y z
N LYS A 1 20.09 17.55 19.06
CA LYS A 1 19.21 17.24 17.92
C LYS A 1 19.05 15.72 17.90
N LYS A 2 17.85 15.20 18.21
CA LYS A 2 17.55 13.79 17.96
C LYS A 2 17.70 13.56 16.46
N MET A 3 18.56 12.63 16.05
CA MET A 3 18.63 12.21 14.64
C MET A 3 17.27 11.68 14.23
N LYS A 4 16.77 12.12 13.07
CA LYS A 4 15.55 11.55 12.47
C LYS A 4 15.79 10.06 12.25
N LYS A 5 14.95 9.19 12.79
CA LYS A 5 15.03 7.73 12.65
C LYS A 5 14.50 7.24 11.29
N TYR A 6 14.23 8.14 10.34
CA TYR A 6 13.66 7.80 9.04
C TYR A 6 14.40 8.53 7.91
N LYS A 7 14.31 7.95 6.71
CA LYS A 7 14.88 8.50 5.49
C LYS A 7 13.75 8.77 4.50
N ASP A 8 13.70 10.00 3.97
CA ASP A 8 12.77 10.40 2.93
C ASP A 8 13.47 10.36 1.56
N ILE A 9 12.78 9.76 0.58
CA ILE A 9 13.19 9.77 -0.83
C ILE A 9 12.05 10.44 -1.60
N ASN A 10 12.35 11.55 -2.27
CA ASN A 10 11.39 12.22 -3.13
C ASN A 10 11.46 11.62 -4.54
N ILE A 11 10.31 11.20 -5.06
CA ILE A 11 10.14 10.76 -6.45
C ILE A 11 9.54 11.94 -7.21
N ASP A 12 10.36 12.58 -8.04
CA ASP A 12 9.94 13.75 -8.83
C ASP A 12 9.31 13.32 -10.15
N LEU A 13 7.99 13.43 -10.23
CA LEU A 13 7.17 13.16 -11.42
C LEU A 13 6.26 14.35 -11.74
N LYS A 14 6.69 15.57 -11.44
CA LYS A 14 5.91 16.81 -11.59
C LYS A 14 4.64 16.76 -10.72
N ASN A 15 3.45 16.80 -11.34
CA ASN A 15 2.15 16.76 -10.64
C ASN A 15 1.80 15.39 -10.03
N ARG A 16 2.62 14.36 -10.26
CA ARG A 16 2.46 13.00 -9.71
C ARG A 16 3.59 12.62 -8.75
N SER A 17 4.35 13.61 -8.29
CA SER A 17 5.44 13.41 -7.34
C SER A 17 4.92 12.88 -6.01
N TYR A 18 5.70 12.04 -5.34
CA TYR A 18 5.36 11.46 -4.05
C TYR A 18 6.63 11.17 -3.22
N LYS A 19 6.43 10.84 -1.96
CA LYS A 19 7.53 10.50 -1.04
C LYS A 19 7.53 9.01 -0.71
N ILE A 20 8.72 8.45 -0.61
CA ILE A 20 8.95 7.16 0.03
C ILE A 20 9.61 7.45 1.37
N ILE A 21 8.98 7.01 2.46
CA ILE A 21 9.43 7.21 3.82
C ILE A 21 9.83 5.84 4.36
N ILE A 22 11.13 5.70 4.68
CA ILE A 22 11.71 4.46 5.21
C ILE A 22 12.01 4.69 6.69
N ASN A 23 11.42 3.90 7.55
CA ASN A 23 11.62 3.96 9.00
C ASN A 23 11.73 2.55 9.61
N ASP A 24 11.98 2.49 10.90
CA ASP A 24 12.02 1.29 11.74
C ASP A 24 10.82 1.18 12.69
N ASN A 25 9.89 2.15 12.62
CA ASN A 25 8.64 2.18 13.36
C ASN A 25 7.65 3.11 12.65
N ILE A 26 6.61 2.54 12.06
CA ILE A 26 5.58 3.30 11.34
C ILE A 26 4.79 4.24 12.25
N GLU A 27 4.70 3.93 13.56
CA GLU A 27 3.96 4.73 14.54
C GLU A 27 4.49 6.16 14.62
N ASP A 28 5.78 6.36 14.40
CA ASP A 28 6.44 7.67 14.47
C ASP A 28 6.04 8.62 13.30
N THR A 29 5.52 8.08 12.19
CA THR A 29 5.34 8.84 10.95
C THR A 29 3.96 8.72 10.33
N LEU A 30 3.21 7.64 10.61
CA LEU A 30 1.93 7.33 9.95
C LEU A 30 0.93 8.48 10.04
N LEU A 31 0.64 8.95 11.25
CA LEU A 31 -0.38 9.99 11.45
C LEU A 31 -0.03 11.27 10.70
N ASN A 32 1.22 11.72 10.78
CA ASN A 32 1.67 12.93 10.11
C ASN A 32 1.52 12.82 8.58
N VAL A 33 2.00 11.70 8.01
CA VAL A 33 1.95 11.48 6.56
C VAL A 33 0.51 11.36 6.06
N VAL A 34 -0.33 10.61 6.77
CA VAL A 34 -1.73 10.46 6.39
C VAL A 34 -2.45 11.81 6.49
N SER A 35 -2.26 12.56 7.57
CA SER A 35 -2.90 13.88 7.78
C SER A 35 -2.48 14.93 6.74
N GLU A 36 -1.25 14.84 6.20
CA GLU A 36 -0.80 15.74 5.11
C GLU A 36 -1.46 15.43 3.76
N ILE A 37 -1.93 14.20 3.55
CA ILE A 37 -2.43 13.71 2.25
C ILE A 37 -3.95 13.76 2.18
N ILE A 38 -4.64 13.36 3.26
CA ILE A 38 -6.09 13.20 3.23
C ILE A 38 -6.80 14.55 3.16
N SER A 39 -7.82 14.61 2.31
CA SER A 39 -8.71 15.79 2.21
C SER A 39 -9.87 15.73 3.20
N ARG A 40 -10.15 14.56 3.77
CA ARG A 40 -11.23 14.30 4.74
C ARG A 40 -10.67 13.39 5.84
N PRO A 41 -11.14 13.51 7.09
CA PRO A 41 -10.66 12.69 8.19
C PRO A 41 -11.23 11.25 8.13
N LYS A 42 -11.10 10.61 6.97
CA LYS A 42 -11.58 9.26 6.70
C LYS A 42 -10.68 8.54 5.71
N VAL A 43 -10.34 7.29 6.00
CA VAL A 43 -9.55 6.43 5.12
C VAL A 43 -10.14 5.02 5.03
N PHE A 44 -9.87 4.34 3.91
CA PHE A 44 -10.25 2.95 3.69
C PHE A 44 -8.98 2.10 3.62
N ILE A 45 -8.78 1.26 4.62
CA ILE A 45 -7.64 0.35 4.70
C ILE A 45 -8.02 -0.96 4.04
N VAL A 46 -7.29 -1.34 3.00
CA VAL A 46 -7.42 -2.65 2.36
C VAL A 46 -6.21 -3.48 2.72
N THR A 47 -6.46 -4.66 3.27
CA THR A 47 -5.41 -5.57 3.76
C THR A 47 -5.83 -7.02 3.56
N ASP A 48 -4.94 -7.96 3.84
CA ASP A 48 -5.22 -9.38 3.84
C ASP A 48 -5.08 -10.02 5.23
N GLU A 49 -5.59 -11.23 5.37
CA GLU A 49 -5.62 -11.95 6.65
C GLU A 49 -4.22 -12.21 7.23
N SER A 50 -3.21 -12.36 6.38
CA SER A 50 -1.84 -12.64 6.83
C SER A 50 -1.18 -11.44 7.51
N VAL A 51 -1.60 -10.22 7.15
CA VAL A 51 -1.05 -8.96 7.65
C VAL A 51 -1.92 -8.36 8.76
N ALA A 52 -3.24 -8.51 8.64
CA ALA A 52 -4.20 -7.85 9.52
C ALA A 52 -3.99 -8.15 11.01
N GLY A 53 -3.65 -9.40 11.36
CA GLY A 53 -3.45 -9.81 12.75
C GLY A 53 -2.24 -9.15 13.44
N PHE A 54 -1.27 -8.67 12.67
CA PHE A 54 -0.01 -8.17 13.22
C PHE A 54 0.03 -6.65 13.35
N ILE A 55 -0.37 -5.92 12.31
CA ILE A 55 -0.14 -4.48 12.24
C ILE A 55 -1.41 -3.63 12.17
N LEU A 56 -2.52 -4.18 11.67
CA LEU A 56 -3.76 -3.42 11.51
C LEU A 56 -4.28 -2.80 12.82
N PRO A 57 -4.24 -3.49 14.00
CA PRO A 57 -4.69 -2.89 15.25
C PRO A 57 -3.90 -1.63 15.64
N SER A 58 -2.57 -1.66 15.45
CA SER A 58 -1.69 -0.52 15.74
C SER A 58 -2.00 0.66 14.79
N ILE A 59 -2.08 0.39 13.48
CA ILE A 59 -2.42 1.41 12.48
C ILE A 59 -3.77 2.05 12.77
N ARG A 60 -4.80 1.27 13.06
CA ARG A 60 -6.12 1.80 13.39
C ARG A 60 -6.07 2.69 14.63
N LYS A 61 -5.41 2.21 15.68
CA LYS A 61 -5.29 2.99 16.92
C LYS A 61 -4.65 4.35 16.68
N ILE A 62 -3.55 4.41 15.91
CA ILE A 62 -2.86 5.65 15.60
C ILE A 62 -3.76 6.63 14.83
N LEU A 63 -4.52 6.13 13.86
CA LEU A 63 -5.43 6.94 13.05
C LEU A 63 -6.64 7.40 13.88
N ASP A 64 -7.22 6.51 14.70
CA ASP A 64 -8.34 6.83 15.58
C ASP A 64 -7.92 7.88 16.64
N ASP A 65 -6.72 7.75 17.24
CA ASP A 65 -6.15 8.74 18.18
C ASP A 65 -5.94 10.11 17.46
N GLY A 66 -5.71 10.09 16.15
CA GLY A 66 -5.66 11.28 15.29
C GLY A 66 -7.01 11.79 14.81
N ASN A 67 -8.13 11.24 15.27
CA ASN A 67 -9.50 11.55 14.82
C ASN A 67 -9.73 11.28 13.32
N ILE A 68 -9.07 10.27 12.76
CA ILE A 68 -9.28 9.81 11.39
C ILE A 68 -10.11 8.53 11.41
N GLU A 69 -11.33 8.59 10.87
CA GLU A 69 -12.22 7.44 10.73
C GLU A 69 -11.58 6.38 9.83
N THR A 70 -11.56 5.12 10.29
CA THR A 70 -11.00 4.01 9.53
C THR A 70 -12.08 3.00 9.14
N GLN A 71 -12.21 2.70 7.84
CA GLN A 71 -12.97 1.57 7.32
C GLN A 71 -12.00 0.50 6.84
N VAL A 72 -12.27 -0.76 7.13
CA VAL A 72 -11.36 -1.87 6.79
C VAL A 72 -12.03 -2.85 5.85
N ILE A 73 -11.34 -3.22 4.79
CA ILE A 73 -11.76 -4.24 3.83
C ILE A 73 -10.70 -5.33 3.79
N MET A 74 -11.15 -6.56 4.02
CA MET A 74 -10.30 -7.74 3.97
C MET A 74 -10.33 -8.37 2.58
N VAL A 75 -9.16 -8.69 2.06
CA VAL A 75 -8.96 -9.40 0.79
C VAL A 75 -8.34 -10.76 1.11
N PRO A 76 -8.75 -11.85 0.44
CA PRO A 76 -8.08 -13.14 0.62
C PRO A 76 -6.59 -13.05 0.30
N SER A 77 -5.75 -13.72 1.11
CA SER A 77 -4.30 -13.71 0.90
C SER A 77 -3.90 -14.47 -0.37
N GLY A 78 -2.81 -14.01 -1.00
CA GLY A 78 -2.13 -14.71 -2.09
C GLY A 78 -2.46 -14.19 -3.49
N GLU A 79 -1.67 -14.65 -4.46
CA GLU A 79 -1.63 -14.17 -5.84
C GLU A 79 -2.98 -14.30 -6.58
N ARG A 80 -3.84 -15.25 -6.18
CA ARG A 80 -5.18 -15.45 -6.76
C ARG A 80 -6.11 -14.24 -6.57
N SER A 81 -5.82 -13.41 -5.59
CA SER A 81 -6.58 -12.17 -5.33
C SER A 81 -6.32 -11.08 -6.37
N LYS A 82 -5.25 -11.20 -7.17
CA LYS A 82 -5.02 -10.31 -8.32
C LYS A 82 -5.88 -10.74 -9.52
N SER A 83 -7.19 -10.55 -9.44
CA SER A 83 -8.15 -10.96 -10.47
C SER A 83 -9.27 -9.93 -10.65
N PHE A 84 -9.95 -9.95 -11.80
CA PHE A 84 -11.14 -9.11 -12.05
C PHE A 84 -12.23 -9.33 -11.01
N ASN A 85 -12.48 -10.58 -10.63
CA ASN A 85 -13.51 -10.89 -9.62
C ASN A 85 -13.19 -10.20 -8.29
N GLN A 86 -11.93 -10.30 -7.82
CA GLN A 86 -11.55 -9.68 -6.56
C GLN A 86 -11.52 -8.14 -6.67
N LEU A 87 -11.15 -7.59 -7.82
CA LEU A 87 -11.23 -6.16 -8.09
C LEU A 87 -12.68 -5.65 -8.03
N GLU A 88 -13.62 -6.38 -8.67
CA GLU A 88 -15.05 -6.07 -8.63
C GLU A 88 -15.60 -6.14 -7.20
N ASN A 89 -15.24 -7.18 -6.44
CA ASN A 89 -15.62 -7.34 -5.04
C ASN A 89 -15.11 -6.16 -4.19
N LEU A 90 -13.83 -5.79 -4.34
CA LEU A 90 -13.24 -4.67 -3.61
C LEU A 90 -13.97 -3.36 -3.92
N ILE A 91 -14.20 -3.04 -5.19
CA ILE A 91 -14.90 -1.83 -5.59
C ILE A 91 -16.34 -1.83 -5.06
N THR A 92 -17.02 -2.96 -5.12
CA THR A 92 -18.38 -3.11 -4.60
C THR A 92 -18.44 -2.84 -3.10
N GLU A 93 -17.50 -3.38 -2.31
CA GLU A 93 -17.45 -3.13 -0.86
C GLU A 93 -17.12 -1.67 -0.55
N LEU A 94 -16.19 -1.05 -1.28
CA LEU A 94 -15.90 0.38 -1.15
C LEU A 94 -17.14 1.24 -1.40
N LEU A 95 -17.92 0.94 -2.44
CA LEU A 95 -19.17 1.66 -2.75
C LEU A 95 -20.27 1.44 -1.70
N LYS A 96 -20.42 0.23 -1.16
CA LYS A 96 -21.33 -0.06 -0.04
C LYS A 96 -20.96 0.72 1.21
N LEU A 97 -19.67 0.89 1.50
CA LEU A 97 -19.14 1.70 2.59
C LEU A 97 -19.16 3.20 2.29
N LYS A 98 -19.79 3.60 1.17
CA LYS A 98 -19.98 4.99 0.75
C LYS A 98 -18.66 5.77 0.61
N ILE A 99 -17.68 5.14 -0.04
CA ILE A 99 -16.46 5.84 -0.44
C ILE A 99 -16.80 7.02 -1.36
N GLU A 100 -16.11 8.12 -1.21
CA GLU A 100 -16.29 9.32 -2.03
C GLU A 100 -14.98 9.67 -2.77
N ARG A 101 -15.08 10.54 -3.78
CA ARG A 101 -13.93 10.93 -4.63
C ARG A 101 -12.74 11.53 -3.85
N GLN A 102 -13.00 12.15 -2.72
CA GLN A 102 -11.98 12.81 -1.88
C GLN A 102 -11.45 11.90 -0.76
N ASP A 103 -11.95 10.67 -0.66
CA ASP A 103 -11.43 9.72 0.31
C ASP A 103 -10.11 9.11 -0.20
N THR A 104 -9.33 8.57 0.72
CA THR A 104 -8.03 7.98 0.44
C THR A 104 -8.02 6.49 0.78
N LEU A 105 -7.49 5.66 -0.13
CA LEU A 105 -7.22 4.26 0.15
C LEU A 105 -5.85 4.09 0.81
N ILE A 106 -5.74 3.13 1.73
CA ILE A 106 -4.47 2.66 2.27
C ILE A 106 -4.31 1.19 1.87
N ALA A 107 -3.32 0.90 1.03
CA ALA A 107 -2.93 -0.46 0.68
C ALA A 107 -1.94 -0.98 1.74
N LEU A 108 -2.41 -1.78 2.68
CA LEU A 108 -1.61 -2.36 3.76
C LEU A 108 -1.31 -3.83 3.45
N GLY A 109 -0.15 -4.14 2.91
CA GLY A 109 0.19 -5.52 2.55
C GLY A 109 1.38 -5.68 1.62
N GLY A 110 1.55 -6.88 1.10
CA GLY A 110 2.55 -7.18 0.08
C GLY A 110 2.17 -6.65 -1.31
N GLY A 111 2.94 -7.04 -2.33
CA GLY A 111 2.73 -6.61 -3.72
C GLY A 111 1.34 -6.92 -4.28
N VAL A 112 0.71 -8.02 -3.86
CA VAL A 112 -0.67 -8.37 -4.25
C VAL A 112 -1.67 -7.29 -3.85
N ILE A 113 -1.60 -6.84 -2.60
CA ILE A 113 -2.47 -5.78 -2.08
C ILE A 113 -2.14 -4.44 -2.73
N GLY A 114 -0.85 -4.10 -2.85
CA GLY A 114 -0.42 -2.86 -3.50
C GLY A 114 -0.92 -2.74 -4.94
N ASP A 115 -0.78 -3.80 -5.73
CA ASP A 115 -1.21 -3.84 -7.13
C ASP A 115 -2.74 -3.76 -7.26
N LEU A 116 -3.48 -4.58 -6.51
CA LEU A 116 -4.93 -4.64 -6.56
C LEU A 116 -5.56 -3.29 -6.13
N VAL A 117 -5.09 -2.74 -5.01
CA VAL A 117 -5.63 -1.48 -4.46
C VAL A 117 -5.25 -0.29 -5.33
N GLY A 118 -4.01 -0.24 -5.81
CA GLY A 118 -3.57 0.81 -6.72
C GLY A 118 -4.35 0.80 -8.04
N PHE A 119 -4.66 -0.39 -8.58
CA PHE A 119 -5.51 -0.49 -9.77
C PHE A 119 -6.96 -0.10 -9.45
N ALA A 120 -7.54 -0.54 -8.34
CA ALA A 120 -8.86 -0.10 -7.89
C ALA A 120 -8.92 1.43 -7.74
N ALA A 121 -7.91 2.03 -7.08
CA ALA A 121 -7.80 3.48 -6.91
C ALA A 121 -7.77 4.23 -8.24
N SER A 122 -7.12 3.66 -9.26
CA SER A 122 -6.99 4.30 -10.58
C SER A 122 -8.31 4.38 -11.36
N ILE A 123 -9.25 3.48 -11.10
CA ILE A 123 -10.49 3.36 -11.89
C ILE A 123 -11.75 3.82 -11.15
N ILE A 124 -11.81 3.65 -9.80
CA ILE A 124 -12.95 4.15 -9.03
C ILE A 124 -13.03 5.67 -9.13
N PHE A 125 -14.20 6.22 -9.43
CA PHE A 125 -14.41 7.65 -9.71
C PHE A 125 -13.44 8.27 -10.73
N ARG A 126 -12.78 7.47 -11.56
CA ARG A 126 -11.72 7.83 -12.53
C ARG A 126 -10.42 8.29 -11.87
N GLY A 127 -10.19 7.86 -10.65
CA GLY A 127 -8.98 8.11 -9.87
C GLY A 127 -9.29 8.73 -8.51
N ILE A 128 -8.80 8.07 -7.45
CA ILE A 128 -8.77 8.57 -6.08
C ILE A 128 -7.38 8.37 -5.48
N ASP A 129 -7.07 9.14 -4.47
CA ASP A 129 -5.76 9.06 -3.82
C ASP A 129 -5.57 7.74 -3.07
N PHE A 130 -4.33 7.23 -3.09
CA PHE A 130 -3.97 6.08 -2.27
C PHE A 130 -2.56 6.19 -1.69
N ILE A 131 -2.35 5.51 -0.57
CA ILE A 131 -1.08 5.39 0.15
C ILE A 131 -0.71 3.90 0.20
N GLN A 132 0.56 3.57 0.03
CA GLN A 132 1.05 2.21 0.21
C GLN A 132 1.80 2.06 1.53
N ILE A 133 1.50 0.98 2.25
CA ILE A 133 2.25 0.50 3.41
C ILE A 133 2.71 -0.92 3.08
N PRO A 134 3.86 -1.06 2.38
CA PRO A 134 4.36 -2.35 1.94
C PRO A 134 4.91 -3.15 3.13
N THR A 135 4.46 -4.41 3.28
CA THR A 135 4.80 -5.27 4.43
C THR A 135 5.76 -6.40 4.11
N THR A 136 6.09 -6.64 2.84
CA THR A 136 7.08 -7.63 2.42
C THR A 136 8.34 -6.96 1.90
N LEU A 137 9.50 -7.65 1.98
CA LEU A 137 10.75 -7.10 1.45
C LEU A 137 10.64 -6.77 -0.05
N LEU A 138 10.08 -7.69 -0.84
CA LEU A 138 9.86 -7.47 -2.27
C LEU A 138 9.00 -6.22 -2.53
N SER A 139 7.93 -6.01 -1.76
CA SER A 139 7.09 -4.84 -1.94
C SER A 139 7.78 -3.54 -1.51
N GLN A 140 8.63 -3.57 -0.48
CA GLN A 140 9.38 -2.40 -0.04
C GLN A 140 10.46 -1.97 -1.03
N VAL A 141 11.14 -2.92 -1.68
CA VAL A 141 12.29 -2.62 -2.56
C VAL A 141 11.91 -2.48 -4.04
N ASP A 142 10.77 -2.99 -4.46
CA ASP A 142 10.38 -3.04 -5.89
C ASP A 142 8.93 -2.65 -6.13
N SER A 143 7.94 -3.47 -5.78
CA SER A 143 6.57 -3.34 -6.31
C SER A 143 5.81 -2.10 -5.82
N SER A 144 6.19 -1.47 -4.71
CA SER A 144 5.58 -0.21 -4.26
C SER A 144 6.11 1.03 -5.00
N VAL A 145 7.12 0.87 -5.87
CA VAL A 145 7.79 1.97 -6.56
C VAL A 145 7.52 1.91 -8.06
N GLY A 146 7.27 3.07 -8.68
CA GLY A 146 7.06 3.17 -10.12
C GLY A 146 5.60 3.18 -10.56
N GLY A 147 4.63 2.98 -9.63
CA GLY A 147 3.20 3.11 -9.92
C GLY A 147 2.63 2.04 -10.84
N LYS A 148 3.31 0.93 -11.02
CA LYS A 148 2.77 -0.23 -11.74
C LYS A 148 1.72 -0.89 -10.87
N THR A 149 0.47 -0.90 -11.33
CA THR A 149 -0.64 -1.55 -10.64
C THR A 149 -1.35 -2.46 -11.62
N ALA A 150 -1.64 -3.70 -11.23
CA ALA A 150 -2.16 -4.67 -12.17
C ALA A 150 -2.88 -5.85 -11.51
N ILE A 151 -3.65 -6.56 -12.32
CA ILE A 151 -4.24 -7.86 -12.02
C ILE A 151 -3.81 -8.89 -13.05
N ASN A 152 -4.02 -10.16 -12.71
CA ASN A 152 -3.69 -11.30 -13.55
C ASN A 152 -4.88 -11.68 -14.45
N MET A 153 -4.55 -12.29 -15.58
CA MET A 153 -5.49 -12.89 -16.52
C MET A 153 -5.18 -14.38 -16.67
N GLY A 154 -6.04 -15.12 -17.33
CA GLY A 154 -5.80 -16.53 -17.68
C GLY A 154 -4.53 -16.72 -18.50
N GLU A 155 -4.20 -15.76 -19.35
CA GLU A 155 -3.04 -15.75 -20.25
C GLU A 155 -1.73 -15.38 -19.56
N GLY A 156 -1.77 -14.77 -18.36
CA GLY A 156 -0.54 -14.40 -17.66
C GLY A 156 -0.72 -13.41 -16.53
N LYS A 157 0.38 -13.16 -15.83
CA LYS A 157 0.42 -12.22 -14.70
C LYS A 157 0.58 -10.78 -15.17
N ASN A 158 -0.06 -9.84 -14.44
CA ASN A 158 0.11 -8.39 -14.59
C ASN A 158 -0.21 -7.86 -16.00
N LEU A 159 -1.12 -8.50 -16.73
CA LEU A 159 -1.44 -8.12 -18.11
C LEU A 159 -2.46 -6.97 -18.21
N VAL A 160 -3.25 -6.76 -17.16
CA VAL A 160 -4.26 -5.69 -17.11
C VAL A 160 -4.01 -4.81 -15.90
N GLY A 161 -3.95 -3.50 -16.11
CA GLY A 161 -3.67 -2.56 -15.04
C GLY A 161 -3.46 -1.13 -15.53
N SER A 162 -2.85 -0.32 -14.69
CA SER A 162 -2.57 1.09 -14.98
C SER A 162 -1.24 1.53 -14.36
N PHE A 163 -0.68 2.62 -14.87
CA PHE A 163 0.38 3.35 -14.18
C PHE A 163 -0.28 4.40 -13.28
N TYR A 164 -0.36 4.10 -11.98
CA TYR A 164 -0.99 4.97 -11.00
C TYR A 164 -0.10 5.17 -9.78
N GLN A 165 0.36 6.40 -9.56
CA GLN A 165 1.31 6.71 -8.50
C GLN A 165 0.60 6.87 -7.16
N PRO A 166 1.13 6.29 -6.06
CA PRO A 166 0.64 6.57 -4.71
C PRO A 166 0.96 8.01 -4.31
N LYS A 167 0.28 8.54 -3.30
CA LYS A 167 0.62 9.84 -2.69
C LYS A 167 1.81 9.72 -1.74
N ALA A 168 1.99 8.56 -1.13
CA ALA A 168 3.16 8.20 -0.34
C ALA A 168 3.33 6.69 -0.27
N VAL A 169 4.56 6.27 0.01
CA VAL A 169 4.92 4.90 0.40
C VAL A 169 5.56 4.97 1.79
N LEU A 170 5.00 4.24 2.74
CA LEU A 170 5.50 4.12 4.12
C LEU A 170 6.11 2.74 4.30
N ALA A 171 7.43 2.62 4.16
CA ALA A 171 8.18 1.37 4.30
C ALA A 171 8.74 1.26 5.72
N ASP A 172 8.12 0.42 6.54
CA ASP A 172 8.61 0.09 7.87
C ASP A 172 9.43 -1.20 7.82
N VAL A 173 10.74 -1.07 8.05
CA VAL A 173 11.65 -2.21 8.00
C VAL A 173 11.46 -3.17 9.19
N SER A 174 10.86 -2.73 10.29
CA SER A 174 10.57 -3.60 11.44
C SER A 174 9.57 -4.71 11.09
N LEU A 175 8.67 -4.46 10.13
CA LEU A 175 7.68 -5.44 9.65
C LEU A 175 8.34 -6.66 9.00
N LEU A 176 9.56 -6.51 8.48
CA LEU A 176 10.30 -7.59 7.85
C LEU A 176 10.70 -8.70 8.84
N SER A 177 10.75 -8.40 10.13
CA SER A 177 11.06 -9.39 11.17
C SER A 177 9.99 -10.49 11.31
N THR A 178 8.76 -10.23 10.83
CA THR A 178 7.64 -11.16 10.90
C THR A 178 7.50 -12.02 9.64
N LEU A 179 8.31 -11.77 8.61
CA LEU A 179 8.19 -12.46 7.32
C LEU A 179 8.69 -13.90 7.38
N PRO A 180 7.99 -14.82 6.72
CA PRO A 180 8.52 -16.13 6.43
C PRO A 180 9.83 -16.05 5.64
N HIS A 181 10.80 -16.92 5.92
CA HIS A 181 12.10 -16.92 5.24
C HIS A 181 12.01 -16.91 3.71
N ARG A 182 11.04 -17.61 3.13
CA ARG A 182 10.79 -17.61 1.68
C ARG A 182 10.52 -16.21 1.11
N GLU A 183 9.73 -15.41 1.82
CA GLU A 183 9.40 -14.03 1.40
C GLU A 183 10.62 -13.11 1.50
N VAL A 184 11.46 -13.32 2.51
CA VAL A 184 12.73 -12.59 2.66
C VAL A 184 13.66 -12.93 1.48
N VAL A 185 13.83 -14.21 1.15
CA VAL A 185 14.67 -14.64 0.01
C VAL A 185 14.16 -14.06 -1.32
N SER A 186 12.86 -14.02 -1.52
CA SER A 186 12.25 -13.43 -2.73
C SER A 186 12.63 -11.95 -2.88
N GLY A 187 12.58 -11.16 -1.82
CA GLY A 187 12.99 -9.76 -1.84
C GLY A 187 14.50 -9.58 -2.05
N TYR A 188 15.33 -10.43 -1.45
CA TYR A 188 16.78 -10.40 -1.67
C TYR A 188 17.17 -10.66 -3.12
N ALA A 189 16.47 -11.53 -3.84
CA ALA A 189 16.73 -11.77 -5.25
C ALA A 189 16.60 -10.47 -6.08
N GLU A 190 15.62 -9.64 -5.76
CA GLU A 190 15.43 -8.35 -6.44
C GLU A 190 16.51 -7.33 -6.07
N ILE A 191 16.94 -7.30 -4.79
CA ILE A 191 18.06 -6.45 -4.35
C ILE A 191 19.35 -6.82 -5.09
N ILE A 192 19.64 -8.12 -5.23
CA ILE A 192 20.80 -8.61 -5.97
C ILE A 192 20.70 -8.18 -7.45
N LYS A 193 19.55 -8.32 -8.05
CA LYS A 193 19.31 -7.88 -9.43
C LYS A 193 19.66 -6.39 -9.62
N TYR A 194 19.22 -5.51 -8.72
CA TYR A 194 19.56 -4.08 -8.78
C TYR A 194 21.04 -3.78 -8.52
N ALA A 195 21.74 -4.64 -7.77
CA ALA A 195 23.16 -4.46 -7.52
C ALA A 195 24.05 -4.88 -8.71
N ILE A 196 23.52 -5.67 -9.65
CA ILE A 196 24.27 -6.20 -10.80
C ILE A 196 23.98 -5.36 -12.07
N LEU A 197 22.82 -4.71 -12.17
CA LEU A 197 22.41 -3.88 -13.31
C LEU A 197 22.96 -2.45 -13.19
#